data_f4dbbbfcdafdf87d258ed1ee197f3c64
#
_entry.id   f4dbbbfcdafdf87d258ed1ee197f3c64
#
_cell.length_a   1.000
_cell.length_b   1.000
_cell.length_c   1.000
_cell.angle_alpha   90.00
_cell.angle_beta   90.00
_cell.angle_gamma   90.00
#
_symmetry.space_group_name_H-M   'P 1'
#
loop_
_entity.id
_entity.type
_entity.pdbx_description
1 polymer ?
#
loop_
_entity_poly.entity_id
_entity_poly.type
_entity_poly.pdbx_seq_one_letter_code
_entity_poly.pdbx_strand_id
1 'polypeptide(L)'
;MKQNGAQVMKKTVNTIVIAIMATAVLALAACASRKEAPDPAAVQEQIADYRAQEIELVRSTVLDADRAERLIALLGERDQLISDHVQEIIAHRKEISVLNADYNAERESFDVLLKKYNKQRESAQGEIVALIAAMKKETTVDEWKVISKYQLKRLNPRQTGYQQASGGV
;
A
#
# COMPACT_ATOMS: atom_id res chain seq x y z
N MET A 1 70.97 -6.73 -1.22
CA MET A 1 69.86 -5.91 -1.71
C MET A 1 68.56 -6.76 -1.91
N LYS A 2 67.90 -7.21 -0.81
CA LYS A 2 66.65 -8.04 -0.93
C LYS A 2 65.57 -7.68 0.10
N GLN A 3 65.67 -6.58 0.83
CA GLN A 3 64.69 -6.25 1.89
C GLN A 3 63.57 -5.25 1.52
N ASN A 4 63.65 -4.58 0.37
CA ASN A 4 62.69 -3.52 0.02
C ASN A 4 61.34 -4.04 -0.56
N GLY A 5 61.31 -5.26 -1.11
CA GLY A 5 60.10 -5.81 -1.76
C GLY A 5 59.00 -6.21 -0.75
N ALA A 6 59.37 -6.72 0.40
CA ALA A 6 58.40 -7.21 1.40
C ALA A 6 57.68 -6.06 2.16
N GLN A 7 58.31 -4.92 2.31
CA GLN A 7 57.72 -3.75 2.96
C GLN A 7 56.72 -3.03 2.04
N VAL A 8 56.98 -2.97 0.74
CA VAL A 8 56.06 -2.38 -0.24
C VAL A 8 54.81 -3.20 -0.37
N MET A 9 54.92 -4.51 -0.39
CA MET A 9 53.77 -5.43 -0.48
C MET A 9 52.83 -5.38 0.74
N LYS A 10 53.42 -5.23 1.97
CA LYS A 10 52.59 -5.12 3.18
C LYS A 10 51.82 -3.76 3.24
N LYS A 11 52.41 -2.68 2.74
CA LYS A 11 51.71 -1.36 2.67
C LYS A 11 50.55 -1.39 1.68
N THR A 12 50.72 -2.00 0.50
CA THR A 12 49.68 -2.09 -0.53
C THR A 12 48.51 -2.96 -0.09
N VAL A 13 48.76 -4.09 0.59
CA VAL A 13 47.71 -4.98 1.10
C VAL A 13 46.90 -4.26 2.21
N ASN A 14 47.55 -3.55 3.12
CA ASN A 14 46.84 -2.80 4.17
C ASN A 14 45.96 -1.67 3.57
N THR A 15 46.42 -0.96 2.53
CA THR A 15 45.65 0.11 1.89
C THR A 15 44.41 -0.45 1.18
N ILE A 16 44.53 -1.62 0.53
CA ILE A 16 43.40 -2.28 -0.14
C ILE A 16 42.37 -2.78 0.87
N VAL A 17 42.78 -3.36 1.99
CA VAL A 17 41.84 -3.85 3.03
C VAL A 17 41.08 -2.68 3.67
N ILE A 18 41.74 -1.53 3.93
CA ILE A 18 41.08 -0.35 4.47
C ILE A 18 40.08 0.25 3.48
N ALA A 19 40.38 0.25 2.17
CA ALA A 19 39.50 0.74 1.14
C ALA A 19 38.23 -0.16 1.00
N ILE A 20 38.36 -1.48 1.10
CA ILE A 20 37.23 -2.43 1.06
C ILE A 20 36.33 -2.28 2.31
N MET A 21 36.91 -2.08 3.49
CA MET A 21 36.15 -1.85 4.72
C MET A 21 35.36 -0.53 4.66
N ALA A 22 35.94 0.53 4.11
CA ALA A 22 35.25 1.82 3.99
C ALA A 22 34.05 1.76 3.01
N THR A 23 34.16 1.02 1.91
CA THR A 23 33.04 0.83 0.98
C THR A 23 31.92 -0.03 1.55
N ALA A 24 32.22 -1.02 2.38
CA ALA A 24 31.21 -1.86 3.06
C ALA A 24 30.37 -1.05 4.08
N VAL A 25 31.00 -0.12 4.81
CA VAL A 25 30.30 0.75 5.77
C VAL A 25 29.39 1.75 5.07
N LEU A 26 29.79 2.30 3.91
CA LEU A 26 28.96 3.20 3.11
C LEU A 26 27.74 2.48 2.48
N ALA A 27 27.89 1.21 2.09
CA ALA A 27 26.77 0.42 1.56
C ALA A 27 25.72 0.11 2.65
N LEU A 28 26.12 -0.07 3.90
CA LEU A 28 25.19 -0.28 5.02
C LEU A 28 24.44 1.01 5.42
N ALA A 29 25.02 2.17 5.24
CA ALA A 29 24.36 3.46 5.49
C ALA A 29 23.29 3.79 4.44
N ALA A 30 23.44 3.33 3.20
CA ALA A 30 22.45 3.54 2.14
C ALA A 30 21.13 2.76 2.35
N CYS A 31 21.15 1.66 3.13
CA CYS A 31 19.95 0.92 3.49
C CYS A 31 19.16 1.53 4.67
N ALA A 32 19.68 2.56 5.32
CA ALA A 32 19.09 3.15 6.53
C ALA A 32 18.12 4.31 6.27
N SER A 33 17.87 4.71 5.02
CA SER A 33 16.82 5.68 4.70
C SER A 33 15.44 5.00 4.68
N ARG A 34 15.06 4.37 5.78
CA ARG A 34 13.69 3.97 6.03
C ARG A 34 12.90 5.27 6.17
N LYS A 35 12.19 5.69 5.11
CA LYS A 35 11.24 6.78 5.24
C LYS A 35 10.31 6.43 6.38
N GLU A 36 10.17 7.32 7.33
CA GLU A 36 9.20 7.17 8.42
C GLU A 36 7.85 6.85 7.82
N ALA A 37 7.17 5.86 8.42
CA ALA A 37 5.80 5.57 8.04
C ALA A 37 4.97 6.86 8.24
N PRO A 38 4.07 7.20 7.31
CA PRO A 38 3.26 8.39 7.45
C PRO A 38 2.48 8.35 8.77
N ASP A 39 2.35 9.51 9.42
CA ASP A 39 1.59 9.65 10.65
C ASP A 39 0.15 9.12 10.43
N PRO A 40 -0.30 8.14 11.22
CA PRO A 40 -1.64 7.58 11.10
C PRO A 40 -2.75 8.66 11.19
N ALA A 41 -2.55 9.70 12.01
CA ALA A 41 -3.50 10.80 12.13
C ALA A 41 -3.60 11.61 10.84
N ALA A 42 -2.46 11.94 10.22
CA ALA A 42 -2.43 12.64 8.94
C ALA A 42 -3.06 11.81 7.80
N VAL A 43 -2.90 10.49 7.83
CA VAL A 43 -3.55 9.58 6.86
C VAL A 43 -5.07 9.58 7.06
N GLN A 44 -5.56 9.55 8.30
CA GLN A 44 -7.00 9.60 8.57
C GLN A 44 -7.63 10.93 8.17
N GLU A 45 -6.97 12.05 8.44
CA GLU A 45 -7.41 13.38 8.00
C GLU A 45 -7.50 13.44 6.47
N GLN A 46 -6.50 12.94 5.76
CA GLN A 46 -6.52 12.88 4.30
C GLN A 46 -7.65 12.02 3.75
N ILE A 47 -7.97 10.89 4.39
CA ILE A 47 -9.10 10.03 4.00
C ILE A 47 -10.42 10.78 4.20
N ALA A 48 -10.60 11.48 5.33
CA ALA A 48 -11.79 12.26 5.62
C ALA A 48 -12.00 13.39 4.61
N ASP A 49 -10.95 14.10 4.25
CA ASP A 49 -10.97 15.15 3.23
C ASP A 49 -11.38 14.62 1.86
N TYR A 50 -10.82 13.48 1.46
CA TYR A 50 -11.19 12.84 0.20
C TYR A 50 -12.65 12.41 0.17
N ARG A 51 -13.17 11.90 1.29
CA ARG A 51 -14.58 11.53 1.40
C ARG A 51 -15.49 12.76 1.30
N ALA A 52 -15.16 13.84 1.98
CA ALA A 52 -15.92 15.08 1.90
C ALA A 52 -15.97 15.62 0.48
N GLN A 53 -14.85 15.62 -0.23
CA GLN A 53 -14.77 16.03 -1.64
C GLN A 53 -15.59 15.12 -2.57
N GLU A 54 -15.60 13.81 -2.34
CA GLU A 54 -16.38 12.86 -3.14
C GLU A 54 -17.89 13.05 -2.93
N ILE A 55 -18.33 13.30 -1.68
CA ILE A 55 -19.72 13.61 -1.35
C ILE A 55 -20.16 14.90 -2.04
N GLU A 56 -19.35 15.96 -1.98
CA GLU A 56 -19.65 17.23 -2.65
C GLU A 56 -19.71 17.07 -4.17
N LEU A 57 -18.81 16.28 -4.75
CA LEU A 57 -18.86 15.96 -6.17
C LEU A 57 -20.17 15.25 -6.54
N VAL A 58 -20.63 14.30 -5.73
CA VAL A 58 -21.90 13.60 -5.98
C VAL A 58 -23.06 14.58 -5.93
N ARG A 59 -23.16 15.44 -4.91
CA ARG A 59 -24.23 16.43 -4.77
C ARG A 59 -24.25 17.45 -5.89
N SER A 60 -23.11 17.85 -6.42
CA SER A 60 -23.01 18.77 -7.53
C SER A 60 -23.24 18.14 -8.89
N THR A 61 -23.05 16.82 -9.03
CA THR A 61 -23.17 16.10 -10.31
C THR A 61 -24.54 15.45 -10.47
N VAL A 62 -25.10 14.86 -9.42
CA VAL A 62 -26.41 14.18 -9.42
C VAL A 62 -27.47 15.17 -8.93
N LEU A 63 -28.23 15.76 -9.88
CA LEU A 63 -29.18 16.80 -9.55
C LEU A 63 -30.44 16.33 -8.80
N ASP A 64 -30.78 15.05 -8.92
CA ASP A 64 -31.85 14.43 -8.15
C ASP A 64 -31.35 14.15 -6.72
N ALA A 65 -31.91 14.85 -5.73
CA ALA A 65 -31.46 14.79 -4.36
C ALA A 65 -31.61 13.39 -3.74
N ASP A 66 -32.68 12.66 -4.06
CA ASP A 66 -32.91 11.33 -3.52
C ASP A 66 -31.90 10.32 -4.10
N ARG A 67 -31.56 10.41 -5.39
CA ARG A 67 -30.52 9.60 -6.01
C ARG A 67 -29.13 9.94 -5.43
N ALA A 68 -28.86 11.22 -5.23
CA ALA A 68 -27.60 11.67 -4.64
C ALA A 68 -27.40 11.10 -3.23
N GLU A 69 -28.41 11.15 -2.37
CA GLU A 69 -28.30 10.61 -1.01
C GLU A 69 -28.19 9.08 -1.01
N ARG A 70 -28.90 8.35 -1.89
CA ARG A 70 -28.69 6.88 -2.03
C ARG A 70 -27.27 6.56 -2.52
N LEU A 71 -26.73 7.33 -3.45
CA LEU A 71 -25.37 7.15 -3.92
C LEU A 71 -24.34 7.43 -2.82
N ILE A 72 -24.56 8.46 -2.00
CA ILE A 72 -23.71 8.79 -0.84
C ILE A 72 -23.74 7.65 0.19
N ALA A 73 -24.90 7.05 0.43
CA ALA A 73 -25.00 5.88 1.30
C ALA A 73 -24.18 4.68 0.77
N LEU A 74 -24.29 4.37 -0.53
CA LEU A 74 -23.48 3.32 -1.18
C LEU A 74 -21.98 3.59 -1.14
N LEU A 75 -21.55 4.87 -1.23
CA LEU A 75 -20.15 5.25 -1.00
C LEU A 75 -19.70 4.94 0.43
N GLY A 76 -20.59 5.17 1.41
CA GLY A 76 -20.34 4.80 2.80
C GLY A 76 -20.16 3.31 3.02
N GLU A 77 -21.04 2.50 2.44
CA GLU A 77 -20.95 1.03 2.49
C GLU A 77 -19.65 0.54 1.84
N ARG A 78 -19.27 1.11 0.69
CA ARG A 78 -18.00 0.80 0.03
C ARG A 78 -16.79 1.09 0.95
N ASP A 79 -16.77 2.25 1.58
CA ASP A 79 -15.66 2.65 2.43
C ASP A 79 -15.55 1.76 3.67
N GLN A 80 -16.69 1.35 4.24
CA GLN A 80 -16.73 0.40 5.35
C GLN A 80 -16.20 -0.97 4.92
N LEU A 81 -16.67 -1.50 3.79
CA LEU A 81 -16.21 -2.78 3.26
C LEU A 81 -14.69 -2.78 2.99
N ILE A 82 -14.14 -1.69 2.43
CA ILE A 82 -12.70 -1.55 2.23
C ILE A 82 -11.96 -1.53 3.57
N SER A 83 -12.48 -0.81 4.56
CA SER A 83 -11.89 -0.73 5.91
C SER A 83 -11.86 -2.11 6.56
N ASP A 84 -12.96 -2.85 6.52
CA ASP A 84 -13.08 -4.19 7.09
C ASP A 84 -12.11 -5.16 6.42
N HIS A 85 -12.02 -5.11 5.09
CA HIS A 85 -11.08 -5.95 4.35
C HIS A 85 -9.61 -5.61 4.66
N VAL A 86 -9.27 -4.35 4.88
CA VAL A 86 -7.93 -3.94 5.34
C VAL A 86 -7.60 -4.53 6.71
N GLN A 87 -8.56 -4.53 7.65
CA GLN A 87 -8.36 -5.15 8.96
C GLN A 87 -8.18 -6.68 8.84
N GLU A 88 -8.92 -7.35 7.97
CA GLU A 88 -8.73 -8.77 7.68
C GLU A 88 -7.34 -9.07 7.11
N ILE A 89 -6.82 -8.23 6.19
CA ILE A 89 -5.47 -8.36 5.66
C ILE A 89 -4.42 -8.21 6.76
N ILE A 90 -4.60 -7.26 7.68
CA ILE A 90 -3.69 -7.04 8.81
C ILE A 90 -3.70 -8.26 9.74
N ALA A 91 -4.88 -8.78 10.09
CA ALA A 91 -5.03 -9.97 10.92
C ALA A 91 -4.36 -11.18 10.25
N HIS A 92 -4.61 -11.39 8.96
CA HIS A 92 -4.03 -12.49 8.21
C HIS A 92 -2.49 -12.41 8.12
N ARG A 93 -1.92 -11.21 7.91
CA ARG A 93 -0.46 -11.00 7.95
C ARG A 93 0.13 -11.38 9.30
N LYS A 94 -0.58 -11.07 10.39
CA LYS A 94 -0.16 -11.45 11.73
C LYS A 94 -0.19 -12.98 11.92
N GLU A 95 -1.25 -13.66 11.46
CA GLU A 95 -1.36 -15.12 11.50
C GLU A 95 -0.21 -15.79 10.71
N ILE A 96 0.08 -15.32 9.48
CA ILE A 96 1.23 -15.80 8.68
C ILE A 96 2.56 -15.55 9.40
N SER A 97 2.74 -14.38 10.02
CA SER A 97 3.97 -14.05 10.75
C SER A 97 4.22 -15.00 11.92
N VAL A 98 3.16 -15.38 12.64
CA VAL A 98 3.23 -16.37 13.73
C VAL A 98 3.64 -17.74 13.20
N LEU A 99 3.01 -18.22 12.10
CA LEU A 99 3.38 -19.49 11.49
C LEU A 99 4.82 -19.49 10.97
N ASN A 100 5.28 -18.39 10.36
CA ASN A 100 6.66 -18.27 9.89
C ASN A 100 7.70 -18.27 11.02
N ALA A 101 7.32 -17.86 12.23
CA ALA A 101 8.19 -17.87 13.39
C ALA A 101 8.27 -19.26 14.05
N ASP A 102 7.33 -20.14 13.76
CA ASP A 102 7.31 -21.51 14.26
C ASP A 102 8.10 -22.44 13.33
N TYR A 103 9.29 -22.89 13.79
CA TYR A 103 10.13 -23.82 13.04
C TYR A 103 9.46 -25.17 12.74
N ASN A 104 8.48 -25.57 13.57
CA ASN A 104 7.74 -26.83 13.40
C ASN A 104 6.41 -26.66 12.66
N ALA A 105 6.12 -25.45 12.14
CA ALA A 105 4.90 -25.23 11.40
C ALA A 105 4.86 -26.09 10.13
N GLU A 106 3.82 -26.89 10.01
CA GLU A 106 3.61 -27.76 8.86
C GLU A 106 3.00 -26.98 7.67
N ARG A 107 3.31 -27.45 6.45
CA ARG A 107 2.80 -26.87 5.21
C ARG A 107 1.27 -26.77 5.21
N GLU A 108 0.60 -27.78 5.75
CA GLU A 108 -0.86 -27.85 5.85
C GLU A 108 -1.46 -26.65 6.57
N SER A 109 -0.80 -26.14 7.62
CA SER A 109 -1.23 -24.95 8.36
C SER A 109 -1.21 -23.71 7.48
N PHE A 110 -0.19 -23.54 6.64
CA PHE A 110 -0.13 -22.46 5.66
C PHE A 110 -1.21 -22.61 4.59
N ASP A 111 -1.43 -23.82 4.07
CA ASP A 111 -2.44 -24.08 3.05
C ASP A 111 -3.85 -23.78 3.53
N VAL A 112 -4.18 -24.11 4.80
CA VAL A 112 -5.46 -23.77 5.43
C VAL A 112 -5.62 -22.26 5.54
N LEU A 113 -4.60 -21.56 6.02
CA LEU A 113 -4.61 -20.12 6.19
C LEU A 113 -4.75 -19.38 4.85
N LEU A 114 -4.01 -19.80 3.83
CA LEU A 114 -4.09 -19.22 2.49
C LEU A 114 -5.46 -19.46 1.84
N LYS A 115 -6.08 -20.62 2.02
CA LYS A 115 -7.44 -20.91 1.53
C LYS A 115 -8.47 -20.00 2.21
N LYS A 116 -8.37 -19.81 3.54
CA LYS A 116 -9.23 -18.88 4.30
C LYS A 116 -9.12 -17.47 3.71
N TYR A 117 -7.89 -16.97 3.55
CA TYR A 117 -7.64 -15.63 3.00
C TYR A 117 -8.17 -15.45 1.57
N ASN A 118 -7.93 -16.42 0.70
CA ASN A 118 -8.43 -16.36 -0.69
C ASN A 118 -9.95 -16.27 -0.72
N LYS A 119 -10.67 -17.07 0.09
CA LYS A 119 -12.12 -17.01 0.19
C LYS A 119 -12.62 -15.63 0.67
N GLN A 120 -11.99 -15.05 1.69
CA GLN A 120 -12.34 -13.72 2.20
C GLN A 120 -12.11 -12.65 1.11
N ARG A 121 -10.98 -12.71 0.41
CA ARG A 121 -10.65 -11.80 -0.70
C ARG A 121 -11.66 -11.90 -1.85
N GLU A 122 -12.05 -13.10 -2.23
CA GLU A 122 -13.06 -13.34 -3.28
C GLU A 122 -14.42 -12.77 -2.87
N SER A 123 -14.85 -12.95 -1.61
CA SER A 123 -16.07 -12.35 -1.07
C SER A 123 -16.04 -10.84 -1.16
N ALA A 124 -15.00 -10.21 -0.61
CA ALA A 124 -14.85 -8.75 -0.63
C ALA A 124 -14.82 -8.18 -2.07
N GLN A 125 -14.15 -8.86 -3.00
CA GLN A 125 -14.17 -8.47 -4.41
C GLN A 125 -15.57 -8.55 -5.03
N GLY A 126 -16.32 -9.59 -4.74
CA GLY A 126 -17.70 -9.75 -5.20
C GLY A 126 -18.62 -8.65 -4.65
N GLU A 127 -18.50 -8.33 -3.37
CA GLU A 127 -19.25 -7.26 -2.72
C GLU A 127 -18.92 -5.88 -3.29
N ILE A 128 -17.64 -5.57 -3.53
CA ILE A 128 -17.22 -4.31 -4.19
C ILE A 128 -17.83 -4.20 -5.59
N VAL A 129 -17.82 -5.29 -6.38
CA VAL A 129 -18.42 -5.30 -7.72
C VAL A 129 -19.92 -5.07 -7.65
N ALA A 130 -20.61 -5.66 -6.68
CA ALA A 130 -22.03 -5.45 -6.46
C ALA A 130 -22.36 -4.01 -6.08
N LEU A 131 -21.56 -3.40 -5.19
CA LEU A 131 -21.70 -1.98 -4.81
C LEU A 131 -21.47 -1.05 -6.00
N ILE A 132 -20.44 -1.29 -6.83
CA ILE A 132 -20.22 -0.51 -8.05
C ILE A 132 -21.43 -0.62 -9.01
N ALA A 133 -22.01 -1.81 -9.14
CA ALA A 133 -23.19 -2.01 -9.96
C ALA A 133 -24.41 -1.26 -9.39
N ALA A 134 -24.60 -1.25 -8.07
CA ALA A 134 -25.64 -0.48 -7.39
C ALA A 134 -25.43 1.04 -7.58
N MET A 135 -24.21 1.56 -7.40
CA MET A 135 -23.87 2.96 -7.64
C MET A 135 -24.17 3.40 -9.09
N LYS A 136 -23.89 2.54 -10.07
CA LYS A 136 -24.22 2.81 -11.47
C LYS A 136 -25.71 2.94 -11.74
N LYS A 137 -26.56 2.24 -10.99
CA LYS A 137 -28.02 2.34 -11.11
C LYS A 137 -28.57 3.67 -10.60
N GLU A 138 -27.88 4.30 -9.64
CA GLU A 138 -28.25 5.61 -9.12
C GLU A 138 -27.71 6.77 -9.95
N THR A 139 -27.00 6.49 -11.06
CA THR A 139 -26.39 7.51 -11.92
C THR A 139 -26.79 7.34 -13.38
N THR A 140 -26.81 8.45 -14.11
CA THR A 140 -26.80 8.44 -15.58
C THR A 140 -25.38 8.12 -16.08
N VAL A 141 -25.24 7.84 -17.37
CA VAL A 141 -23.93 7.56 -17.99
C VAL A 141 -22.95 8.74 -17.83
N ASP A 142 -23.45 9.98 -17.94
CA ASP A 142 -22.59 11.16 -17.87
C ASP A 142 -22.22 11.50 -16.41
N GLU A 143 -23.15 11.39 -15.47
CA GLU A 143 -22.87 11.49 -14.03
C GLU A 143 -21.83 10.44 -13.60
N TRP A 144 -21.99 9.18 -14.05
CA TRP A 144 -21.03 8.11 -13.75
C TRP A 144 -19.63 8.40 -14.31
N LYS A 145 -19.51 8.95 -15.52
CA LYS A 145 -18.22 9.33 -16.10
C LYS A 145 -17.47 10.34 -15.23
N VAL A 146 -18.19 11.33 -14.68
CA VAL A 146 -17.57 12.34 -13.81
C VAL A 146 -17.09 11.71 -12.52
N ILE A 147 -17.96 10.95 -11.82
CA ILE A 147 -17.68 10.33 -10.52
C ILE A 147 -16.57 9.30 -10.65
N SER A 148 -16.65 8.39 -11.62
CA SER A 148 -15.64 7.36 -11.83
C SER A 148 -14.27 7.91 -12.20
N LYS A 149 -14.22 9.00 -12.98
CA LYS A 149 -12.96 9.69 -13.30
C LYS A 149 -12.28 10.24 -12.03
N TYR A 150 -13.04 10.81 -11.11
CA TYR A 150 -12.52 11.26 -9.83
C TYR A 150 -11.95 10.10 -9.01
N GLN A 151 -12.69 8.98 -8.92
CA GLN A 151 -12.24 7.78 -8.20
C GLN A 151 -10.96 7.19 -8.81
N LEU A 152 -10.89 7.07 -10.15
CA LEU A 152 -9.70 6.57 -10.85
C LEU A 152 -8.48 7.49 -10.64
N LYS A 153 -8.69 8.80 -10.60
CA LYS A 153 -7.60 9.75 -10.30
C LYS A 153 -7.00 9.49 -8.93
N ARG A 154 -7.82 9.19 -7.94
CA ARG A 154 -7.37 8.85 -6.58
C ARG A 154 -6.61 7.53 -6.49
N LEU A 155 -7.00 6.54 -7.29
CA LEU A 155 -6.34 5.23 -7.33
C LEU A 155 -5.01 5.24 -8.10
N ASN A 156 -4.69 6.34 -8.81
CA ASN A 156 -3.44 6.43 -9.56
C ASN A 156 -2.27 6.77 -8.60
N PRO A 157 -1.36 5.82 -8.35
CA PRO A 157 -0.25 6.03 -7.40
C PRO A 157 0.68 7.19 -7.79
N ARG A 158 0.69 7.59 -9.08
CA ARG A 158 1.47 8.75 -9.54
C ARG A 158 0.96 10.09 -9.01
N GLN A 159 -0.28 10.17 -8.59
CA GLN A 159 -0.90 11.41 -8.11
C GLN A 159 -1.03 11.46 -6.57
N THR A 160 -0.87 10.33 -5.89
CA THR A 160 -1.01 10.21 -4.43
C THR A 160 0.28 10.40 -3.65
N GLY A 161 1.35 10.98 -4.25
CA GLY A 161 2.61 11.24 -3.56
C GLY A 161 3.48 10.01 -3.28
N TYR A 162 2.97 8.81 -3.48
CA TYR A 162 3.76 7.57 -3.30
C TYR A 162 4.96 7.47 -4.26
N GLN A 163 4.98 8.22 -5.37
CA GLN A 163 6.10 8.22 -6.32
C GLN A 163 7.20 9.24 -6.01
N GLN A 164 7.00 10.22 -5.13
CA GLN A 164 8.12 11.08 -4.71
C GLN A 164 9.11 10.34 -3.82
N ALA A 165 8.76 9.13 -3.39
CA ALA A 165 9.57 8.31 -2.52
C ALA A 165 10.54 7.36 -3.22
N SER A 166 10.36 7.06 -4.52
CA SER A 166 11.17 6.09 -5.28
C SER A 166 12.03 6.70 -6.39
N GLY A 167 12.02 8.01 -6.58
CA GLY A 167 12.76 8.73 -7.60
C GLY A 167 14.06 9.33 -7.06
N GLY A 168 15.00 8.49 -6.69
CA GLY A 168 16.34 8.88 -6.29
C GLY A 168 17.30 7.71 -6.44
N VAL A 169 17.64 7.35 -7.66
CA VAL A 169 18.89 6.67 -8.02
C VAL A 169 19.45 7.40 -9.22
#